data_473b83cd357b04ee1099112ae60b665c
#
_entry.id   473b83cd357b04ee1099112ae60b665c
#
_cell.length_a   1.000
_cell.length_b   1.000
_cell.length_c   1.000
_cell.angle_alpha   90.00
_cell.angle_beta   90.00
_cell.angle_gamma   90.00
#
_symmetry.space_group_name_H-M   'P 1'
#
loop_
_entity.id
_entity.type
_entity.pdbx_description
1 polymer ?
#
loop_
_entity_poly.entity_id
_entity_poly.type
_entity_poly.pdbx_seq_one_letter_code
_entity_poly.pdbx_strand_id
1 'polypeptide(L)'
;MSQAKILVVDDDKNIRRTVSMALESLDYYVHTAFDGKDAMVQLTGDKYDMIITDLKMPGMDGMKLLQEAIAQYPEIRIVLISAHGTVDNAVEAMKLGAVDFLQKPFTPKELRNLVHNVLEAESTETESVSEYKASLKAARNFARKRDFDNAIAQSKKAIGSDPSNPDAFDFLGQLQETLGDFDSAIKNYRVAISLDPTYQPAKDHLDRATSNSNSARPRL
;
A
#
# COMPACT_ATOMS: atom_id res chain seq x y z
N MET A 1 -14.99 11.00 6.04
CA MET A 1 -13.61 10.96 5.49
C MET A 1 -13.22 12.39 5.15
N SER A 2 -12.02 12.85 5.50
CA SER A 2 -11.57 14.19 5.07
C SER A 2 -11.35 14.13 3.55
N GLN A 3 -11.83 15.14 2.83
CA GLN A 3 -11.61 15.27 1.39
C GLN A 3 -10.10 15.44 1.13
N ALA A 4 -9.55 14.68 0.17
CA ALA A 4 -8.13 14.78 -0.16
C ALA A 4 -7.79 16.13 -0.77
N LYS A 5 -6.63 16.67 -0.39
CA LYS A 5 -6.12 17.96 -0.82
C LYS A 5 -5.02 17.79 -1.86
N ILE A 6 -5.25 18.32 -3.05
CA ILE A 6 -4.39 18.12 -4.22
C ILE A 6 -3.80 19.45 -4.66
N LEU A 7 -2.48 19.48 -4.90
CA LEU A 7 -1.79 20.62 -5.48
C LEU A 7 -1.50 20.36 -6.97
N VAL A 8 -2.05 21.20 -7.84
CA VAL A 8 -1.85 21.12 -9.30
C VAL A 8 -0.81 22.15 -9.72
N VAL A 9 0.27 21.70 -10.33
CA VAL A 9 1.42 22.53 -10.71
C VAL A 9 1.66 22.42 -12.22
N ASP A 10 1.47 23.52 -12.92
CA ASP A 10 1.67 23.59 -14.38
C ASP A 10 1.85 25.08 -14.75
N ASP A 11 2.70 25.44 -15.68
CA ASP A 11 2.89 26.83 -16.09
C ASP A 11 1.74 27.33 -16.97
N ASP A 12 1.02 26.43 -17.67
CA ASP A 12 -0.17 26.78 -18.45
C ASP A 12 -1.43 26.89 -17.56
N LYS A 13 -1.94 28.13 -17.49
CA LYS A 13 -3.18 28.44 -16.75
C LYS A 13 -4.39 27.64 -17.20
N ASN A 14 -4.50 27.29 -18.49
CA ASN A 14 -5.64 26.54 -19.01
C ASN A 14 -5.58 25.09 -18.58
N ILE A 15 -4.38 24.52 -18.56
CA ILE A 15 -4.16 23.14 -18.04
C ILE A 15 -4.50 23.12 -16.55
N ARG A 16 -3.93 24.02 -15.74
CA ARG A 16 -4.28 24.09 -14.32
C ARG A 16 -5.79 24.15 -14.10
N ARG A 17 -6.50 25.04 -14.83
CA ARG A 17 -7.96 25.17 -14.72
C ARG A 17 -8.68 23.88 -15.11
N THR A 18 -8.30 23.24 -16.22
CA THR A 18 -8.93 22.01 -16.70
C THR A 18 -8.76 20.88 -15.70
N VAL A 19 -7.55 20.70 -15.18
CA VAL A 19 -7.24 19.69 -14.16
C VAL A 19 -8.02 19.97 -12.89
N SER A 20 -8.01 21.22 -12.40
CA SER A 20 -8.76 21.58 -11.18
C SER A 20 -10.24 21.29 -11.30
N MET A 21 -10.89 21.74 -12.39
CA MET A 21 -12.32 21.48 -12.61
C MET A 21 -12.64 19.98 -12.67
N ALA A 22 -11.76 19.17 -13.28
CA ALA A 22 -11.97 17.73 -13.36
C ALA A 22 -11.89 17.05 -11.99
N LEU A 23 -11.06 17.54 -11.07
CA LEU A 23 -10.88 16.97 -9.74
C LEU A 23 -11.90 17.53 -8.72
N GLU A 24 -12.21 18.82 -8.78
CA GLU A 24 -13.26 19.43 -7.97
C GLU A 24 -14.64 18.77 -8.21
N SER A 25 -14.88 18.24 -9.42
CA SER A 25 -16.11 17.48 -9.72
C SER A 25 -16.25 16.17 -8.95
N LEU A 26 -15.20 15.73 -8.25
CA LEU A 26 -15.15 14.56 -7.37
C LEU A 26 -14.97 14.96 -5.88
N ASP A 27 -15.30 16.20 -5.56
CA ASP A 27 -15.20 16.75 -4.20
C ASP A 27 -13.77 16.79 -3.62
N TYR A 28 -12.70 16.78 -4.44
CA TYR A 28 -11.34 17.03 -3.96
C TYR A 28 -11.09 18.53 -3.72
N TYR A 29 -10.31 18.87 -2.69
CA TYR A 29 -9.80 20.23 -2.51
C TYR A 29 -8.59 20.45 -3.41
N VAL A 30 -8.71 21.39 -4.36
CA VAL A 30 -7.66 21.63 -5.34
C VAL A 30 -7.06 23.02 -5.17
N HIS A 31 -5.74 23.07 -4.94
CA HIS A 31 -4.95 24.28 -5.02
C HIS A 31 -4.08 24.25 -6.27
N THR A 32 -3.63 25.41 -6.73
CA THR A 32 -2.80 25.50 -7.94
C THR A 32 -1.54 26.28 -7.68
N ALA A 33 -0.43 25.85 -8.29
CA ALA A 33 0.84 26.57 -8.34
C ALA A 33 1.25 26.73 -9.82
N PHE A 34 1.97 27.79 -10.13
CA PHE A 34 2.36 28.10 -11.52
C PHE A 34 3.77 27.60 -11.87
N ASP A 35 4.59 27.23 -10.88
CA ASP A 35 5.88 26.58 -11.05
C ASP A 35 6.27 25.76 -9.80
N GLY A 36 7.39 25.07 -9.87
CA GLY A 36 7.87 24.24 -8.75
C GLY A 36 8.24 25.05 -7.50
N LYS A 37 8.68 26.29 -7.63
CA LYS A 37 9.02 27.16 -6.48
C LYS A 37 7.77 27.60 -5.73
N ASP A 38 6.73 28.02 -6.46
CA ASP A 38 5.43 28.34 -5.88
C ASP A 38 4.83 27.12 -5.18
N ALA A 39 4.95 25.93 -5.78
CA ALA A 39 4.53 24.68 -5.17
C ALA A 39 5.26 24.42 -3.84
N MET A 40 6.58 24.54 -3.80
CA MET A 40 7.35 24.34 -2.55
C MET A 40 6.97 25.35 -1.47
N VAL A 41 6.68 26.60 -1.81
CA VAL A 41 6.19 27.59 -0.85
C VAL A 41 4.84 27.17 -0.27
N GLN A 42 3.91 26.70 -1.10
CA GLN A 42 2.59 26.24 -0.63
C GLN A 42 2.70 25.02 0.28
N LEU A 43 3.63 24.09 0.01
CA LEU A 43 3.90 22.92 0.85
C LEU A 43 4.39 23.27 2.27
N THR A 44 5.03 24.43 2.46
CA THR A 44 5.44 24.87 3.80
C THR A 44 4.27 25.35 4.66
N GLY A 45 3.20 25.84 4.03
CA GLY A 45 2.04 26.44 4.72
C GLY A 45 0.88 25.46 4.92
N ASP A 46 0.83 24.38 4.17
CA ASP A 46 -0.33 23.51 4.08
C ASP A 46 0.05 22.05 3.83
N LYS A 47 -0.78 21.11 4.29
CA LYS A 47 -0.60 19.68 3.99
C LYS A 47 -1.39 19.31 2.74
N TYR A 48 -0.74 18.58 1.84
CA TYR A 48 -1.35 18.02 0.65
C TYR A 48 -1.20 16.50 0.64
N ASP A 49 -2.21 15.82 0.14
CA ASP A 49 -2.21 14.37 -0.02
C ASP A 49 -1.55 13.96 -1.35
N MET A 50 -1.61 14.87 -2.35
CA MET A 50 -1.06 14.62 -3.68
C MET A 50 -0.60 15.90 -4.36
N ILE A 51 0.47 15.78 -5.17
CA ILE A 51 0.87 16.77 -6.16
C ILE A 51 0.68 16.18 -7.55
N ILE A 52 0.09 16.97 -8.45
CA ILE A 52 0.04 16.68 -9.88
C ILE A 52 0.85 17.77 -10.57
N THR A 53 1.98 17.44 -11.17
CA THR A 53 2.87 18.45 -11.74
C THR A 53 3.20 18.18 -13.20
N ASP A 54 3.26 19.25 -14.01
CA ASP A 54 3.87 19.13 -15.33
C ASP A 54 5.38 18.83 -15.19
N LEU A 55 5.89 18.05 -16.13
CA LEU A 55 7.30 17.68 -16.15
C LEU A 55 8.18 18.89 -16.51
N LYS A 56 7.75 19.68 -17.50
CA LYS A 56 8.54 20.78 -18.03
C LYS A 56 7.91 22.13 -17.72
N MET A 57 8.48 22.84 -16.77
CA MET A 57 8.08 24.20 -16.39
C MET A 57 9.28 25.13 -16.37
N PRO A 58 9.12 26.42 -16.60
CA PRO A 58 10.19 27.42 -16.41
C PRO A 58 10.68 27.43 -14.96
N GLY A 59 11.98 27.57 -14.78
CA GLY A 59 12.60 27.69 -13.45
C GLY A 59 12.81 26.33 -12.78
N MET A 60 11.95 25.95 -11.84
CA MET A 60 11.97 24.62 -11.21
C MET A 60 11.02 23.71 -11.98
N ASP A 61 11.55 22.73 -12.68
CA ASP A 61 10.78 21.71 -13.41
C ASP A 61 10.18 20.64 -12.48
N GLY A 62 9.31 19.78 -13.05
CA GLY A 62 8.59 18.77 -12.28
C GLY A 62 9.49 17.69 -11.68
N MET A 63 10.63 17.35 -12.33
CA MET A 63 11.57 16.37 -11.77
C MET A 63 12.29 16.92 -10.55
N LYS A 64 12.68 18.19 -10.59
CA LYS A 64 13.31 18.85 -9.45
C LYS A 64 12.31 19.05 -8.31
N LEU A 65 11.08 19.45 -8.63
CA LEU A 65 10.00 19.52 -7.64
C LEU A 65 9.77 18.15 -6.97
N LEU A 66 9.71 17.06 -7.74
CA LEU A 66 9.58 15.71 -7.24
C LEU A 66 10.68 15.38 -6.21
N GLN A 67 11.94 15.59 -6.56
CA GLN A 67 13.09 15.30 -5.69
C GLN A 67 13.03 16.10 -4.38
N GLU A 68 12.78 17.41 -4.48
CA GLU A 68 12.76 18.29 -3.30
C GLU A 68 11.53 18.02 -2.41
N ALA A 69 10.37 17.75 -3.02
CA ALA A 69 9.15 17.49 -2.26
C ALA A 69 9.22 16.14 -1.53
N ILE A 70 9.68 15.06 -2.17
CA ILE A 70 9.82 13.74 -1.49
C ILE A 70 10.86 13.81 -0.37
N ALA A 71 11.96 14.55 -0.56
CA ALA A 71 12.98 14.69 0.47
C ALA A 71 12.47 15.38 1.74
N GLN A 72 11.52 16.32 1.62
CA GLN A 72 10.96 17.07 2.75
C GLN A 72 9.63 16.48 3.25
N TYR A 73 8.84 15.86 2.38
CA TYR A 73 7.51 15.33 2.64
C TYR A 73 7.39 13.90 2.07
N PRO A 74 8.00 12.88 2.70
CA PRO A 74 8.08 11.54 2.14
C PRO A 74 6.73 10.83 1.94
N GLU A 75 5.68 11.28 2.62
CA GLU A 75 4.33 10.73 2.51
C GLU A 75 3.51 11.33 1.35
N ILE A 76 4.06 12.36 0.66
CA ILE A 76 3.31 13.04 -0.40
C ILE A 76 3.35 12.23 -1.69
N ARG A 77 2.20 12.01 -2.30
CA ARG A 77 2.10 11.31 -3.58
C ARG A 77 2.31 12.28 -4.72
N ILE A 78 3.19 11.96 -5.64
CA ILE A 78 3.50 12.84 -6.77
C ILE A 78 3.25 12.10 -8.08
N VAL A 79 2.39 12.71 -8.90
CA VAL A 79 2.07 12.27 -10.26
C VAL A 79 2.63 13.31 -11.23
N LEU A 80 3.39 12.84 -12.22
CA LEU A 80 3.87 13.73 -13.29
C LEU A 80 2.94 13.65 -14.51
N ILE A 81 2.75 14.82 -15.14
CA ILE A 81 2.05 14.93 -16.42
C ILE A 81 3.02 15.49 -17.45
N SER A 82 3.03 14.99 -18.69
CA SER A 82 3.92 15.52 -19.72
C SER A 82 3.39 15.37 -21.15
N ALA A 83 3.57 16.40 -21.95
CA ALA A 83 3.35 16.33 -23.40
C ALA A 83 4.49 15.59 -24.13
N HIS A 84 5.67 15.50 -23.53
CA HIS A 84 6.87 14.90 -24.11
C HIS A 84 7.35 13.72 -23.24
N GLY A 85 6.40 12.90 -22.78
CA GLY A 85 6.73 11.71 -21.98
C GLY A 85 7.40 10.66 -22.82
N THR A 86 8.74 10.60 -22.77
CA THR A 86 9.47 9.43 -23.22
C THR A 86 9.41 8.36 -22.13
N VAL A 87 9.55 7.09 -22.51
CA VAL A 87 9.64 5.99 -21.55
C VAL A 87 10.75 6.26 -20.53
N ASP A 88 11.86 6.85 -20.97
CA ASP A 88 13.00 7.17 -20.11
C ASP A 88 12.64 8.18 -19.02
N ASN A 89 11.89 9.24 -19.35
CA ASN A 89 11.44 10.23 -18.36
C ASN A 89 10.47 9.62 -17.34
N ALA A 90 9.56 8.76 -17.78
CA ALA A 90 8.64 8.06 -16.88
C ALA A 90 9.42 7.11 -15.95
N VAL A 91 10.34 6.33 -16.47
CA VAL A 91 11.19 5.42 -15.68
C VAL A 91 12.04 6.20 -14.67
N GLU A 92 12.61 7.35 -15.08
CA GLU A 92 13.38 8.20 -14.16
C GLU A 92 12.51 8.78 -13.05
N ALA A 93 11.32 9.28 -13.38
CA ALA A 93 10.36 9.78 -12.41
C ALA A 93 9.97 8.71 -11.36
N MET A 94 9.68 7.49 -11.82
CA MET A 94 9.34 6.38 -10.93
C MET A 94 10.51 5.99 -10.01
N LYS A 95 11.74 5.99 -10.52
CA LYS A 95 12.96 5.76 -9.71
C LYS A 95 13.18 6.83 -8.65
N LEU A 96 12.74 8.06 -8.91
CA LEU A 96 12.81 9.18 -7.98
C LEU A 96 11.65 9.22 -6.99
N GLY A 97 10.69 8.29 -7.09
CA GLY A 97 9.58 8.14 -6.15
C GLY A 97 8.26 8.75 -6.62
N ALA A 98 8.11 9.07 -7.91
CA ALA A 98 6.79 9.38 -8.46
C ALA A 98 5.89 8.13 -8.34
N VAL A 99 4.62 8.36 -8.01
CA VAL A 99 3.65 7.25 -7.86
C VAL A 99 3.09 6.85 -9.22
N ASP A 100 2.93 7.80 -10.15
CA ASP A 100 2.43 7.53 -11.49
C ASP A 100 2.84 8.64 -12.49
N PHE A 101 2.60 8.38 -13.77
CA PHE A 101 2.93 9.28 -14.88
C PHE A 101 1.80 9.30 -15.89
N LEU A 102 1.31 10.50 -16.29
CA LEU A 102 0.24 10.67 -17.26
C LEU A 102 0.74 11.45 -18.50
N GLN A 103 0.54 10.87 -19.68
CA GLN A 103 0.94 11.52 -20.93
C GLN A 103 -0.17 12.45 -21.45
N LYS A 104 0.20 13.67 -21.86
CA LYS A 104 -0.68 14.60 -22.62
C LYS A 104 -0.71 14.18 -24.10
N PRO A 105 -1.87 14.23 -24.79
CA PRO A 105 -3.17 14.65 -24.28
C PRO A 105 -3.88 13.55 -23.48
N PHE A 106 -4.56 13.90 -22.42
CA PHE A 106 -5.36 13.02 -21.59
C PHE A 106 -6.80 13.54 -21.47
N THR A 107 -7.71 12.63 -21.21
CA THR A 107 -9.11 12.96 -20.94
C THR A 107 -9.35 13.25 -19.45
N PRO A 108 -10.38 14.05 -19.10
CA PRO A 108 -10.76 14.22 -17.70
C PRO A 108 -11.07 12.90 -16.97
N LYS A 109 -11.55 11.88 -17.71
CA LYS A 109 -11.84 10.56 -17.15
C LYS A 109 -10.55 9.82 -16.78
N GLU A 110 -9.54 9.84 -17.63
CA GLU A 110 -8.24 9.21 -17.36
C GLU A 110 -7.57 9.86 -16.13
N LEU A 111 -7.57 11.18 -16.05
CA LEU A 111 -7.05 11.91 -14.90
C LEU A 111 -7.78 11.53 -13.60
N ARG A 112 -9.12 11.52 -13.61
CA ARG A 112 -9.92 11.15 -12.43
C ARG A 112 -9.65 9.71 -11.98
N ASN A 113 -9.59 8.77 -12.92
CA ASN A 113 -9.30 7.37 -12.59
C ASN A 113 -7.90 7.21 -11.98
N LEU A 114 -6.90 7.89 -12.53
CA LEU A 114 -5.54 7.87 -12.01
C LEU A 114 -5.49 8.40 -10.58
N VAL A 115 -6.06 9.58 -10.33
CA VAL A 115 -6.08 10.21 -9.00
C VAL A 115 -6.82 9.34 -7.98
N HIS A 116 -7.97 8.79 -8.37
CA HIS A 116 -8.74 7.88 -7.54
C HIS A 116 -7.92 6.64 -7.16
N ASN A 117 -7.30 5.98 -8.14
CA ASN A 117 -6.49 4.79 -7.90
C ASN A 117 -5.30 5.08 -6.96
N VAL A 118 -4.60 6.20 -7.20
CA VAL A 118 -3.44 6.59 -6.38
C VAL A 118 -3.87 6.92 -4.94
N LEU A 119 -5.00 7.59 -4.73
CA LEU A 119 -5.48 7.93 -3.39
C LEU A 119 -6.09 6.75 -2.66
N GLU A 120 -6.72 5.80 -3.37
CA GLU A 120 -7.34 4.63 -2.75
C GLU A 120 -6.37 3.46 -2.52
N ALA A 121 -5.29 3.34 -3.31
CA ALA A 121 -4.31 2.27 -3.14
C ALA A 121 -3.74 2.23 -1.70
N GLU A 122 -3.42 3.38 -1.12
CA GLU A 122 -2.97 3.42 0.29
C GLU A 122 -4.10 3.26 1.31
N SER A 123 -5.33 3.69 0.99
CA SER A 123 -6.47 3.47 1.89
C SER A 123 -6.71 1.98 2.07
N THR A 124 -6.66 1.22 0.98
CA THR A 124 -6.82 -0.24 1.01
C THR A 124 -5.62 -0.95 1.63
N GLU A 125 -4.38 -0.51 1.37
CA GLU A 125 -3.18 -1.09 2.00
C GLU A 125 -3.13 -0.77 3.51
N THR A 126 -3.41 0.48 3.90
CA THR A 126 -3.44 0.87 5.32
C THR A 126 -4.60 0.21 6.07
N GLU A 127 -5.77 0.08 5.45
CA GLU A 127 -6.91 -0.64 6.01
C GLU A 127 -6.62 -2.14 6.12
N SER A 128 -6.04 -2.77 5.08
CA SER A 128 -5.69 -4.20 5.11
C SER A 128 -4.63 -4.52 6.15
N VAL A 129 -3.58 -3.69 6.26
CA VAL A 129 -2.54 -3.84 7.31
C VAL A 129 -3.11 -3.61 8.70
N SER A 130 -4.01 -2.64 8.87
CA SER A 130 -4.69 -2.40 10.15
C SER A 130 -5.61 -3.55 10.52
N GLU A 131 -6.39 -4.06 9.57
CA GLU A 131 -7.29 -5.20 9.74
C GLU A 131 -6.52 -6.50 10.03
N TYR A 132 -5.43 -6.75 9.32
CA TYR A 132 -4.51 -7.86 9.57
C TYR A 132 -4.03 -7.86 11.04
N LYS A 133 -3.45 -6.74 11.47
CA LYS A 133 -2.94 -6.60 12.85
C LYS A 133 -4.03 -6.75 13.91
N ALA A 134 -5.20 -6.17 13.66
CA ALA A 134 -6.35 -6.27 14.56
C ALA A 134 -6.85 -7.73 14.65
N SER A 135 -7.02 -8.40 13.52
CA SER A 135 -7.47 -9.80 13.44
C SER A 135 -6.48 -10.75 14.09
N LEU A 136 -5.18 -10.60 13.82
CA LEU A 136 -4.16 -11.46 14.43
C LEU A 136 -4.05 -11.25 15.95
N LYS A 137 -4.17 -9.99 16.42
CA LYS A 137 -4.24 -9.68 17.85
C LYS A 137 -5.49 -10.31 18.51
N ALA A 138 -6.62 -10.25 17.85
CA ALA A 138 -7.87 -10.88 18.33
C ALA A 138 -7.72 -12.42 18.40
N ALA A 139 -7.13 -13.03 17.35
CA ALA A 139 -6.85 -14.46 17.33
C ALA A 139 -5.99 -14.91 18.52
N ARG A 140 -4.91 -14.19 18.81
CA ARG A 140 -4.03 -14.45 19.96
C ARG A 140 -4.77 -14.29 21.31
N ASN A 141 -5.68 -13.32 21.41
CA ASN A 141 -6.50 -13.13 22.62
C ASN A 141 -7.50 -14.26 22.84
N PHE A 142 -8.18 -14.73 21.78
CA PHE A 142 -9.07 -15.89 21.85
C PHE A 142 -8.34 -17.18 22.23
N ALA A 143 -7.17 -17.40 21.64
CA ALA A 143 -6.32 -18.55 21.97
C ALA A 143 -5.91 -18.58 23.45
N ARG A 144 -5.56 -17.41 24.04
CA ARG A 144 -5.25 -17.29 25.48
C ARG A 144 -6.46 -17.67 26.37
N LYS A 145 -7.67 -17.42 25.89
CA LYS A 145 -8.93 -17.78 26.57
C LYS A 145 -9.36 -19.21 26.27
N ARG A 146 -8.58 -19.97 25.49
CA ARG A 146 -8.89 -21.31 24.98
C ARG A 146 -10.15 -21.37 24.10
N ASP A 147 -10.55 -20.25 23.54
CA ASP A 147 -11.62 -20.14 22.54
C ASP A 147 -10.99 -20.36 21.14
N PHE A 148 -10.74 -21.64 20.83
CA PHE A 148 -9.99 -22.00 19.61
C PHE A 148 -10.79 -21.77 18.34
N ASP A 149 -12.12 -21.91 18.37
CA ASP A 149 -12.97 -21.67 17.19
C ASP A 149 -12.88 -20.22 16.73
N ASN A 150 -13.02 -19.26 17.67
CA ASN A 150 -12.88 -17.85 17.37
C ASN A 150 -11.43 -17.48 17.04
N ALA A 151 -10.44 -18.11 17.67
CA ALA A 151 -9.04 -17.90 17.33
C ALA A 151 -8.73 -18.31 15.88
N ILE A 152 -9.21 -19.45 15.42
CA ILE A 152 -9.08 -19.95 14.05
C ILE A 152 -9.80 -19.01 13.07
N ALA A 153 -11.04 -18.59 13.39
CA ALA A 153 -11.79 -17.67 12.55
C ALA A 153 -11.05 -16.34 12.34
N GLN A 154 -10.49 -15.77 13.41
CA GLN A 154 -9.72 -14.52 13.33
C GLN A 154 -8.37 -14.70 12.62
N SER A 155 -7.71 -15.85 12.77
CA SER A 155 -6.49 -16.15 12.02
C SER A 155 -6.75 -16.24 10.51
N LYS A 156 -7.85 -16.89 10.11
CA LYS A 156 -8.29 -16.94 8.71
C LYS A 156 -8.66 -15.55 8.16
N LYS A 157 -9.27 -14.70 8.99
CA LYS A 157 -9.56 -13.32 8.61
C LYS A 157 -8.28 -12.52 8.41
N ALA A 158 -7.27 -12.67 9.28
CA ALA A 158 -5.97 -12.05 9.10
C ALA A 158 -5.29 -12.51 7.78
N ILE A 159 -5.31 -13.81 7.47
CA ILE A 159 -4.81 -14.35 6.20
C ILE A 159 -5.55 -13.73 5.00
N GLY A 160 -6.87 -13.50 5.11
CA GLY A 160 -7.65 -12.85 4.06
C GLY A 160 -7.25 -11.38 3.83
N SER A 161 -6.87 -10.66 4.89
CA SER A 161 -6.45 -9.25 4.81
C SER A 161 -5.00 -9.08 4.31
N ASP A 162 -4.10 -10.04 4.62
CA ASP A 162 -2.73 -10.05 4.11
C ASP A 162 -2.26 -11.51 3.88
N PRO A 163 -2.52 -12.06 2.68
CA PRO A 163 -2.12 -13.44 2.34
C PRO A 163 -0.61 -13.63 2.17
N SER A 164 0.17 -12.55 2.11
CA SER A 164 1.62 -12.60 1.91
C SER A 164 2.41 -12.72 3.21
N ASN A 165 1.76 -12.51 4.35
CA ASN A 165 2.42 -12.49 5.65
C ASN A 165 2.48 -13.90 6.29
N PRO A 166 3.67 -14.45 6.59
CA PRO A 166 3.82 -15.80 7.12
C PRO A 166 3.28 -15.98 8.56
N ASP A 167 3.22 -14.91 9.37
CA ASP A 167 2.89 -14.96 10.81
C ASP A 167 1.47 -15.51 11.07
N ALA A 168 0.49 -15.15 10.23
CA ALA A 168 -0.88 -15.63 10.40
C ALA A 168 -1.04 -17.11 10.02
N PHE A 169 -0.32 -17.60 9.03
CA PHE A 169 -0.30 -19.03 8.67
C PHE A 169 0.39 -19.84 9.76
N ASP A 170 1.52 -19.37 10.26
CA ASP A 170 2.22 -20.02 11.36
C ASP A 170 1.35 -20.11 12.60
N PHE A 171 0.68 -19.00 12.97
CA PHE A 171 -0.21 -18.98 14.12
C PHE A 171 -1.43 -19.90 13.94
N LEU A 172 -2.02 -19.97 12.75
CA LEU A 172 -3.09 -20.91 12.44
C LEU A 172 -2.61 -22.36 12.58
N GLY A 173 -1.39 -22.67 12.12
CA GLY A 173 -0.75 -23.96 12.32
C GLY A 173 -0.59 -24.33 13.79
N GLN A 174 -0.17 -23.40 14.64
CA GLN A 174 -0.06 -23.61 16.08
C GLN A 174 -1.40 -23.94 16.75
N LEU A 175 -2.48 -23.27 16.33
CA LEU A 175 -3.83 -23.56 16.83
C LEU A 175 -4.28 -24.98 16.44
N GLN A 176 -4.05 -25.37 15.20
CA GLN A 176 -4.41 -26.71 14.69
C GLN A 176 -3.57 -27.80 15.36
N GLU A 177 -2.28 -27.57 15.56
CA GLU A 177 -1.40 -28.48 16.33
C GLU A 177 -1.92 -28.66 17.75
N THR A 178 -2.35 -27.58 18.42
CA THR A 178 -2.93 -27.62 19.78
C THR A 178 -4.22 -28.46 19.83
N LEU A 179 -4.99 -28.46 18.75
CA LEU A 179 -6.20 -29.27 18.63
C LEU A 179 -5.95 -30.71 18.14
N GLY A 180 -4.69 -31.06 17.86
CA GLY A 180 -4.30 -32.40 17.38
C GLY A 180 -4.46 -32.58 15.87
N ASP A 181 -4.84 -31.53 15.12
CA ASP A 181 -4.89 -31.56 13.65
C ASP A 181 -3.51 -31.27 13.06
N PHE A 182 -2.61 -32.27 13.21
CA PHE A 182 -1.23 -32.16 12.73
C PHE A 182 -1.13 -32.01 11.22
N ASP A 183 -2.03 -32.63 10.45
CA ASP A 183 -1.99 -32.59 8.99
C ASP A 183 -2.26 -31.17 8.46
N SER A 184 -3.23 -30.47 9.04
CA SER A 184 -3.52 -29.07 8.71
C SER A 184 -2.43 -28.12 9.22
N ALA A 185 -1.90 -28.36 10.42
CA ALA A 185 -0.79 -27.58 10.99
C ALA A 185 0.44 -27.61 10.09
N ILE A 186 0.87 -28.81 9.66
CA ILE A 186 2.01 -29.01 8.75
C ILE A 186 1.82 -28.25 7.43
N LYS A 187 0.61 -28.27 6.86
CA LYS A 187 0.30 -27.51 5.64
C LYS A 187 0.50 -26.03 5.83
N ASN A 188 -0.02 -25.46 6.93
CA ASN A 188 0.10 -24.03 7.20
C ASN A 188 1.54 -23.60 7.50
N TYR A 189 2.34 -24.40 8.22
CA TYR A 189 3.76 -24.11 8.42
C TYR A 189 4.54 -24.11 7.09
N ARG A 190 4.23 -25.04 6.18
CA ARG A 190 4.83 -25.05 4.84
C ARG A 190 4.47 -23.84 4.01
N VAL A 191 3.23 -23.35 4.10
CA VAL A 191 2.82 -22.12 3.45
C VAL A 191 3.61 -20.94 4.01
N ALA A 192 3.72 -20.81 5.33
CA ALA A 192 4.50 -19.76 5.96
C ALA A 192 5.97 -19.75 5.50
N ILE A 193 6.61 -20.93 5.41
CA ILE A 193 7.98 -21.07 4.91
C ILE A 193 8.08 -20.75 3.41
N SER A 194 7.04 -21.07 2.62
CA SER A 194 7.00 -20.74 1.19
C SER A 194 6.90 -19.23 0.95
N LEU A 195 6.18 -18.51 1.82
CA LEU A 195 6.05 -17.05 1.77
C LEU A 195 7.35 -16.35 2.20
N ASP A 196 7.96 -16.83 3.27
CA ASP A 196 9.26 -16.34 3.74
C ASP A 196 10.18 -17.51 4.11
N PRO A 197 11.11 -17.88 3.23
CA PRO A 197 12.07 -18.95 3.49
C PRO A 197 13.03 -18.65 4.67
N THR A 198 13.08 -17.44 5.19
CA THR A 198 13.90 -17.07 6.35
C THR A 198 13.13 -17.08 7.67
N TYR A 199 11.81 -17.27 7.62
CA TYR A 199 10.92 -17.23 8.79
C TYR A 199 11.15 -18.45 9.70
N GLN A 200 12.04 -18.29 10.67
CA GLN A 200 12.49 -19.37 11.56
C GLN A 200 11.38 -20.00 12.40
N PRO A 201 10.40 -19.26 12.95
CA PRO A 201 9.34 -19.86 13.77
C PRO A 201 8.59 -21.00 13.07
N ALA A 202 8.21 -20.82 11.81
CA ALA A 202 7.49 -21.87 11.07
C ALA A 202 8.33 -23.12 10.80
N LYS A 203 9.66 -22.97 10.64
CA LYS A 203 10.57 -24.12 10.52
C LYS A 203 10.62 -24.94 11.79
N ASP A 204 10.80 -24.29 12.93
CA ASP A 204 10.86 -24.92 14.24
C ASP A 204 9.52 -25.64 14.56
N HIS A 205 8.41 -24.98 14.23
CA HIS A 205 7.07 -25.56 14.40
C HIS A 205 6.82 -26.75 13.47
N LEU A 206 7.25 -26.67 12.20
CA LEU A 206 7.13 -27.78 11.24
C LEU A 206 7.89 -29.01 11.70
N ASP A 207 9.13 -28.86 12.17
CA ASP A 207 9.95 -29.97 12.65
C ASP A 207 9.32 -30.63 13.87
N ARG A 208 8.79 -29.86 14.81
CA ARG A 208 8.07 -30.36 15.99
C ARG A 208 6.79 -31.10 15.59
N ALA A 209 5.94 -30.50 14.74
CA ALA A 209 4.68 -31.09 14.34
C ALA A 209 4.87 -32.39 13.54
N THR A 210 5.91 -32.47 12.72
CA THR A 210 6.24 -33.68 11.96
C THR A 210 6.67 -34.83 12.87
N SER A 211 7.46 -34.54 13.90
CA SER A 211 7.89 -35.50 14.91
C SER A 211 6.69 -36.03 15.72
N ASN A 212 5.77 -35.17 16.12
CA ASN A 212 4.58 -35.49 16.87
C ASN A 212 3.57 -36.29 16.04
N SER A 213 3.36 -35.93 14.77
CA SER A 213 2.49 -36.67 13.83
C SER A 213 2.93 -38.13 13.63
N ASN A 214 4.25 -38.36 13.56
CA ASN A 214 4.80 -39.75 13.41
C ASN A 214 4.63 -40.54 14.70
N SER A 215 4.62 -39.91 15.86
CA SER A 215 4.40 -40.57 17.15
C SER A 215 2.93 -40.92 17.42
N ALA A 216 2.00 -40.17 16.81
CA ALA A 216 0.56 -40.35 16.99
C ALA A 216 -0.06 -41.38 16.02
N ARG A 217 0.68 -41.84 15.00
CA ARG A 217 0.23 -42.92 14.09
C ARG A 217 0.42 -44.29 14.77
N PRO A 218 -0.64 -45.12 14.89
CA PRO A 218 -0.49 -46.49 15.40
C PRO A 218 0.50 -47.25 14.47
N ARG A 219 1.49 -47.92 15.07
CA ARG A 219 2.34 -48.87 14.34
C ARG A 219 1.45 -50.05 13.97
N LEU A 220 1.15 -50.20 12.68
CA LEU A 220 0.54 -51.42 12.13
C LEU A 220 1.53 -52.57 12.16
#